data_b073ab2e31e1a95a09a37c4aba255b1b
#
_entry.id   b073ab2e31e1a95a09a37c4aba255b1b
#
_cell.length_a   1.000
_cell.length_b   1.000
_cell.length_c   1.000
_cell.angle_alpha   90.00
_cell.angle_beta   90.00
_cell.angle_gamma   90.00
#
_symmetry.space_group_name_H-M   'P 1'
#
loop_
_entity.id
_entity.type
_entity.pdbx_description
1 polymer ?
#
loop_
_entity_poly.entity_id
_entity_poly.type
_entity_poly.pdbx_seq_one_letter_code
_entity_poly.pdbx_strand_id
1 'polypeptide(L)'
;MLAALGGLGLLVLGVRGLDLGALATALAQVDGGWLAAAAALQGLSLLFGGLAWRVGLTAGVARLPVRHVVGAHWIGQAANTLLPARLGEVARVMAVRRHVGEGAPVARIAGSLAAQRLLGGVASFVVVVMVILVMPLPGLLGTFRPWAGGALGLAILMALVLPRLGLGRCALGMVPERLRGVVANVVDGGRVLRSGRARTVSLVIHMGELGAQLGSIIALLRAFHMQVPMSAALLVFCLLAMASLLPSLPGGLGFNQAAVVAPLGSLYGVGAPVALAFSLGIQATAVGVALLGGLVAVCHERLCRSHTCRGAAAGRAGAVEPSRRAGRRPRPGRAHLVP
;
A
#
# COMPACT_ATOMS: atom_id res chain seq x y z
N MET A 1 16.24 -4.28 15.95
CA MET A 1 17.57 -3.68 16.19
C MET A 1 18.64 -4.28 15.27
N LEU A 2 18.86 -5.60 15.21
CA LEU A 2 19.85 -6.24 14.31
C LEU A 2 19.69 -5.93 12.83
N ALA A 3 18.45 -5.95 12.29
CA ALA A 3 18.21 -5.63 10.89
C ALA A 3 18.48 -4.15 10.55
N ALA A 4 18.21 -3.23 11.47
CA ALA A 4 18.54 -1.81 11.31
C ALA A 4 20.05 -1.58 11.31
N LEU A 5 20.77 -2.27 12.18
CA LEU A 5 22.25 -2.25 12.22
C LEU A 5 22.84 -2.87 10.95
N GLY A 6 22.25 -3.97 10.43
CA GLY A 6 22.64 -4.57 9.16
C GLY A 6 22.43 -3.63 7.98
N GLY A 7 21.28 -2.95 7.89
CA GLY A 7 21.00 -1.96 6.84
C GLY A 7 21.95 -0.76 6.89
N LEU A 8 22.24 -0.25 8.09
CA LEU A 8 23.18 0.84 8.30
C LEU A 8 24.61 0.40 7.92
N GLY A 9 25.02 -0.81 8.32
CA GLY A 9 26.31 -1.40 7.97
C GLY A 9 26.50 -1.54 6.46
N LEU A 10 25.48 -2.03 5.74
CA LEU A 10 25.49 -2.12 4.28
C LEU A 10 25.56 -0.74 3.62
N LEU A 11 24.89 0.26 4.17
CA LEU A 11 24.94 1.62 3.66
C LEU A 11 26.33 2.24 3.88
N VAL A 12 26.94 2.07 5.05
CA VAL A 12 28.29 2.56 5.38
C VAL A 12 29.35 1.84 4.51
N LEU A 13 29.24 0.53 4.34
CA LEU A 13 30.16 -0.23 3.47
C LEU A 13 30.01 0.18 2.01
N GLY A 14 28.77 0.45 1.54
CA GLY A 14 28.52 0.90 0.18
C GLY A 14 29.02 2.31 -0.11
N VAL A 15 29.15 3.16 0.92
CA VAL A 15 29.64 4.56 0.79
C VAL A 15 31.16 4.64 0.95
N ARG A 16 31.80 3.69 1.64
CA ARG A 16 33.27 3.64 1.79
C ARG A 16 33.92 3.38 0.44
N GLY A 17 34.72 4.34 -0.02
CA GLY A 17 35.45 4.26 -1.29
C GLY A 17 34.67 4.76 -2.51
N LEU A 18 33.49 5.37 -2.33
CA LEU A 18 32.75 6.00 -3.41
C LEU A 18 33.34 7.38 -3.77
N ASP A 19 33.47 7.61 -5.06
CA ASP A 19 33.72 8.94 -5.61
C ASP A 19 32.44 9.79 -5.49
N LEU A 20 32.40 10.66 -4.47
CA LEU A 20 31.29 11.56 -4.22
C LEU A 20 31.09 12.56 -5.37
N GLY A 21 32.16 12.91 -6.09
CA GLY A 21 32.10 13.77 -7.27
C GLY A 21 31.35 13.08 -8.42
N ALA A 22 31.68 11.83 -8.69
CA ALA A 22 30.97 11.01 -9.69
C ALA A 22 29.49 10.79 -9.31
N LEU A 23 29.18 10.58 -8.02
CA LEU A 23 27.80 10.48 -7.52
C LEU A 23 27.04 11.80 -7.74
N ALA A 24 27.63 12.92 -7.37
CA ALA A 24 27.00 14.24 -7.56
C ALA A 24 26.76 14.54 -9.04
N THR A 25 27.71 14.22 -9.90
CA THR A 25 27.58 14.36 -11.36
C THR A 25 26.44 13.51 -11.90
N ALA A 26 26.34 12.22 -11.49
CA ALA A 26 25.26 11.34 -11.90
C ALA A 26 23.87 11.86 -11.46
N LEU A 27 23.78 12.46 -10.28
CA LEU A 27 22.53 13.07 -9.80
C LEU A 27 22.18 14.38 -10.54
N ALA A 28 23.20 15.17 -10.92
CA ALA A 28 23.00 16.43 -11.63
C ALA A 28 22.56 16.23 -13.10
N GLN A 29 22.90 15.09 -13.69
CA GLN A 29 22.58 14.75 -15.09
C GLN A 29 21.23 14.04 -15.27
N VAL A 30 20.42 13.92 -14.22
CA VAL A 30 19.12 13.20 -14.27
C VAL A 30 18.15 13.96 -15.19
N ASP A 31 17.56 13.21 -16.14
CA ASP A 31 16.49 13.73 -17.00
C ASP A 31 15.21 13.95 -16.19
N GLY A 32 14.80 15.21 -16.05
CA GLY A 32 13.61 15.59 -15.29
C GLY A 32 12.31 15.06 -15.90
N GLY A 33 12.22 14.88 -17.21
CA GLY A 33 11.04 14.35 -17.89
C GLY A 33 10.80 12.88 -17.54
N TRP A 34 11.85 12.06 -17.63
CA TRP A 34 11.78 10.66 -17.23
C TRP A 34 11.59 10.49 -15.73
N LEU A 35 12.18 11.37 -14.91
CA LEU A 35 11.95 11.38 -13.46
C LEU A 35 10.48 11.67 -13.12
N ALA A 36 9.86 12.64 -13.81
CA ALA A 36 8.44 12.94 -13.64
C ALA A 36 7.55 11.77 -14.07
N ALA A 37 7.89 11.10 -15.18
CA ALA A 37 7.21 9.89 -15.62
C ALA A 37 7.32 8.76 -14.58
N ALA A 38 8.50 8.56 -14.00
CA ALA A 38 8.72 7.59 -12.92
C ALA A 38 7.86 7.90 -11.69
N ALA A 39 7.80 9.17 -11.28
CA ALA A 39 6.97 9.62 -10.16
C ALA A 39 5.48 9.42 -10.44
N ALA A 40 5.01 9.71 -11.67
CA ALA A 40 3.62 9.49 -12.06
C ALA A 40 3.25 7.99 -12.03
N LEU A 41 4.14 7.11 -12.55
CA LEU A 41 3.95 5.66 -12.51
C LEU A 41 3.99 5.11 -11.08
N GLN A 42 4.84 5.65 -10.22
CA GLN A 42 4.86 5.32 -8.79
C GLN A 42 3.56 5.75 -8.10
N GLY A 43 3.02 6.92 -8.42
CA GLY A 43 1.71 7.38 -7.94
C GLY A 43 0.57 6.48 -8.43
N LEU A 44 0.62 6.06 -9.69
CA LEU A 44 -0.34 5.11 -10.26
C LEU A 44 -0.28 3.74 -9.57
N SER A 45 0.92 3.24 -9.23
CA SER A 45 1.09 2.03 -8.44
C SER A 45 0.39 2.15 -7.08
N LEU A 46 0.61 3.25 -6.35
CA LEU A 46 -0.07 3.50 -5.07
C LEU A 46 -1.59 3.64 -5.22
N LEU A 47 -2.07 4.21 -6.32
CA LEU A 47 -3.51 4.27 -6.63
C LEU A 47 -4.09 2.85 -6.78
N PHE A 48 -3.44 1.99 -7.55
CA PHE A 48 -3.85 0.60 -7.72
C PHE A 48 -3.86 -0.15 -6.38
N GLY A 49 -2.84 0.01 -5.53
CA GLY A 49 -2.82 -0.58 -4.20
C GLY A 49 -4.03 -0.16 -3.34
N GLY A 50 -4.42 1.11 -3.40
CA GLY A 50 -5.63 1.62 -2.75
C GLY A 50 -6.92 1.03 -3.32
N LEU A 51 -7.01 0.88 -4.65
CA LEU A 51 -8.16 0.28 -5.33
C LEU A 51 -8.29 -1.22 -5.02
N ALA A 52 -7.17 -1.97 -4.96
CA ALA A 52 -7.16 -3.37 -4.57
C ALA A 52 -7.69 -3.54 -3.14
N TRP A 53 -7.28 -2.67 -2.21
CA TRP A 53 -7.82 -2.69 -0.84
C TRP A 53 -9.31 -2.35 -0.79
N ARG A 54 -9.78 -1.41 -1.63
CA ARG A 54 -11.20 -1.09 -1.72
C ARG A 54 -12.05 -2.30 -2.10
N VAL A 55 -11.56 -3.16 -2.99
CA VAL A 55 -12.23 -4.43 -3.32
C VAL A 55 -12.37 -5.30 -2.09
N GLY A 56 -11.31 -5.43 -1.29
CA GLY A 56 -11.31 -6.17 -0.03
C GLY A 56 -12.29 -5.61 1.00
N LEU A 57 -12.28 -4.29 1.20
CA LEU A 57 -13.21 -3.60 2.10
C LEU A 57 -14.67 -3.78 1.67
N THR A 58 -14.96 -3.64 0.38
CA THR A 58 -16.31 -3.82 -0.16
C THR A 58 -16.83 -5.24 0.03
N ALA A 59 -15.96 -6.24 -0.06
CA ALA A 59 -16.33 -7.64 0.12
C ALA A 59 -16.56 -8.03 1.59
N GLY A 60 -15.83 -7.43 2.53
CA GLY A 60 -15.79 -7.91 3.92
C GLY A 60 -16.24 -6.90 4.99
N VAL A 61 -16.29 -5.60 4.68
CA VAL A 61 -16.51 -4.56 5.70
C VAL A 61 -17.64 -3.61 5.31
N ALA A 62 -17.39 -2.72 4.33
CA ALA A 62 -18.33 -1.69 3.89
C ALA A 62 -17.98 -1.17 2.50
N ARG A 63 -18.99 -0.63 1.79
CA ARG A 63 -18.77 0.10 0.54
C ARG A 63 -18.41 1.54 0.85
N LEU A 64 -17.15 1.88 0.65
CA LEU A 64 -16.66 3.25 0.82
C LEU A 64 -16.36 3.91 -0.53
N PRO A 65 -16.54 5.25 -0.65
CA PRO A 65 -16.07 6.01 -1.79
C PRO A 65 -14.58 5.81 -2.03
N VAL A 66 -14.16 5.77 -3.30
CA VAL A 66 -12.76 5.56 -3.71
C VAL A 66 -11.80 6.50 -2.99
N ARG A 67 -12.16 7.80 -2.93
CA ARG A 67 -11.33 8.86 -2.33
C ARG A 67 -10.93 8.56 -0.88
N HIS A 68 -11.82 8.00 -0.06
CA HIS A 68 -11.52 7.71 1.35
C HIS A 68 -10.57 6.52 1.51
N VAL A 69 -10.74 5.48 0.67
CA VAL A 69 -9.87 4.29 0.75
C VAL A 69 -8.50 4.57 0.16
N VAL A 70 -8.45 5.23 -0.99
CA VAL A 70 -7.19 5.64 -1.63
C VAL A 70 -6.45 6.65 -0.74
N GLY A 71 -7.15 7.66 -0.18
CA GLY A 71 -6.56 8.60 0.76
C GLY A 71 -5.97 7.91 1.99
N ALA A 72 -6.70 6.97 2.62
CA ALA A 72 -6.20 6.18 3.73
C ALA A 72 -4.98 5.33 3.34
N HIS A 73 -4.97 4.78 2.11
CA HIS A 73 -3.82 4.05 1.58
C HIS A 73 -2.57 4.93 1.47
N TRP A 74 -2.71 6.13 0.92
CA TRP A 74 -1.61 7.10 0.79
C TRP A 74 -1.10 7.60 2.14
N ILE A 75 -2.01 7.90 3.08
CA ILE A 75 -1.65 8.25 4.48
C ILE A 75 -0.83 7.11 5.11
N GLY A 76 -1.26 5.86 4.93
CA GLY A 76 -0.53 4.71 5.44
C GLY A 76 0.85 4.53 4.81
N GLN A 77 1.00 4.77 3.51
CA GLN A 77 2.30 4.69 2.84
C GLN A 77 3.24 5.80 3.31
N ALA A 78 2.76 7.05 3.43
CA ALA A 78 3.53 8.14 4.01
C ALA A 78 3.98 7.83 5.44
N ALA A 79 3.08 7.28 6.27
CA ALA A 79 3.41 6.88 7.64
C ALA A 79 4.44 5.74 7.68
N ASN A 80 4.37 4.75 6.77
CA ASN A 80 5.37 3.68 6.67
C ASN A 80 6.76 4.19 6.27
N THR A 81 6.82 5.31 5.54
CA THR A 81 8.07 5.95 5.16
C THR A 81 8.74 6.66 6.33
N LEU A 82 7.94 7.27 7.22
CA LEU A 82 8.42 8.07 8.35
C LEU A 82 8.59 7.25 9.64
N LEU A 83 7.72 6.24 9.85
CA LEU A 83 7.65 5.50 11.09
C LEU A 83 8.30 4.11 10.96
N PRO A 84 9.03 3.66 11.98
CA PRO A 84 9.55 2.30 12.01
C PRO A 84 8.42 1.27 12.23
N ALA A 85 8.76 -0.02 12.06
CA ALA A 85 7.89 -1.15 12.39
C ALA A 85 6.55 -1.19 11.62
N ARG A 86 6.48 -0.56 10.42
CA ARG A 86 5.28 -0.55 9.55
C ARG A 86 4.01 -0.01 10.24
N LEU A 87 4.15 0.97 11.13
CA LEU A 87 3.03 1.61 11.83
C LEU A 87 2.03 2.30 10.86
N GLY A 88 2.41 2.53 9.63
CA GLY A 88 1.50 3.00 8.58
C GLY A 88 0.33 2.06 8.29
N GLU A 89 0.46 0.75 8.56
CA GLU A 89 -0.69 -0.17 8.45
C GLU A 89 -1.76 0.15 9.51
N VAL A 90 -1.33 0.52 10.72
CA VAL A 90 -2.24 0.97 11.78
C VAL A 90 -2.88 2.30 11.39
N ALA A 91 -2.08 3.27 10.91
CA ALA A 91 -2.59 4.56 10.44
C ALA A 91 -3.66 4.39 9.33
N ARG A 92 -3.43 3.47 8.39
CA ARG A 92 -4.35 3.11 7.31
C ARG A 92 -5.68 2.57 7.84
N VAL A 93 -5.64 1.61 8.76
CA VAL A 93 -6.84 1.02 9.39
C VAL A 93 -7.63 2.08 10.16
N MET A 94 -6.93 2.94 10.91
CA MET A 94 -7.57 4.00 11.70
C MET A 94 -8.16 5.10 10.83
N ALA A 95 -7.54 5.43 9.69
CA ALA A 95 -8.10 6.38 8.72
C ALA A 95 -9.41 5.86 8.12
N VAL A 96 -9.48 4.58 7.72
CA VAL A 96 -10.71 3.96 7.20
C VAL A 96 -11.79 3.85 8.28
N ARG A 97 -11.43 3.47 9.52
CA ARG A 97 -12.38 3.34 10.63
C ARG A 97 -13.23 4.58 10.82
N ARG A 98 -12.64 5.77 10.65
CA ARG A 98 -13.36 7.05 10.79
C ARG A 98 -14.52 7.22 9.80
N HIS A 99 -14.49 6.49 8.67
CA HIS A 99 -15.49 6.58 7.60
C HIS A 99 -16.50 5.42 7.64
N VAL A 100 -16.17 4.31 8.29
CA VAL A 100 -17.05 3.14 8.41
C VAL A 100 -18.05 3.31 9.56
N GLY A 101 -17.74 4.18 10.55
CA GLY A 101 -18.53 4.36 11.75
C GLY A 101 -18.29 3.28 12.81
N GLU A 102 -19.05 3.34 13.91
CA GLU A 102 -18.85 2.47 15.07
C GLU A 102 -19.27 0.99 14.82
N GLY A 103 -20.01 0.73 13.76
CA GLY A 103 -20.56 -0.61 13.47
C GLY A 103 -19.54 -1.65 12.96
N ALA A 104 -18.32 -1.26 12.55
CA ALA A 104 -17.33 -2.20 12.06
C ALA A 104 -16.15 -2.33 13.04
N PRO A 105 -15.91 -3.55 13.58
CA PRO A 105 -14.75 -3.81 14.43
C PRO A 105 -13.44 -3.53 13.71
N VAL A 106 -12.45 -2.93 14.40
CA VAL A 106 -11.09 -2.66 13.86
C VAL A 106 -10.47 -3.95 13.32
N ALA A 107 -10.69 -5.08 13.99
CA ALA A 107 -10.21 -6.38 13.57
C ALA A 107 -10.71 -6.80 12.18
N ARG A 108 -11.94 -6.42 11.80
CA ARG A 108 -12.50 -6.70 10.47
C ARG A 108 -11.83 -5.86 9.38
N ILE A 109 -11.58 -4.58 9.65
CA ILE A 109 -10.83 -3.70 8.73
C ILE A 109 -9.40 -4.22 8.56
N ALA A 110 -8.74 -4.60 9.67
CA ALA A 110 -7.40 -5.19 9.64
C ALA A 110 -7.37 -6.52 8.85
N GLY A 111 -8.41 -7.36 8.98
CA GLY A 111 -8.56 -8.58 8.20
C GLY A 111 -8.67 -8.34 6.70
N SER A 112 -9.37 -7.29 6.27
CA SER A 112 -9.43 -6.91 4.85
C SER A 112 -8.07 -6.45 4.32
N LEU A 113 -7.30 -5.74 5.16
CA LEU A 113 -5.96 -5.30 4.82
C LEU A 113 -4.97 -6.48 4.72
N ALA A 114 -5.05 -7.42 5.67
CA ALA A 114 -4.25 -8.65 5.63
C ALA A 114 -4.53 -9.48 4.37
N ALA A 115 -5.81 -9.63 4.00
CA ALA A 115 -6.20 -10.32 2.78
C ALA A 115 -5.69 -9.63 1.51
N GLN A 116 -5.73 -8.29 1.46
CA GLN A 116 -5.16 -7.52 0.35
C GLN A 116 -3.64 -7.72 0.27
N ARG A 117 -2.93 -7.73 1.42
CA ARG A 117 -1.49 -8.00 1.46
C ARG A 117 -1.15 -9.41 0.98
N LEU A 118 -1.95 -10.39 1.36
CA LEU A 118 -1.79 -11.76 0.90
C LEU A 118 -1.95 -11.86 -0.63
N LEU A 119 -3.00 -11.26 -1.20
CA LEU A 119 -3.23 -11.25 -2.65
C LEU A 119 -2.11 -10.52 -3.41
N GLY A 120 -1.65 -9.37 -2.90
CA GLY A 120 -0.51 -8.66 -3.46
C GLY A 120 0.79 -9.48 -3.38
N GLY A 121 1.02 -10.18 -2.27
CA GLY A 121 2.15 -11.10 -2.11
C GLY A 121 2.12 -12.26 -3.10
N VAL A 122 0.95 -12.88 -3.32
CA VAL A 122 0.76 -13.92 -4.34
C VAL A 122 1.03 -13.36 -5.74
N ALA A 123 0.51 -12.18 -6.05
CA ALA A 123 0.75 -11.53 -7.34
C ALA A 123 2.24 -11.25 -7.57
N SER A 124 2.92 -10.67 -6.58
CA SER A 124 4.38 -10.41 -6.64
C SER A 124 5.18 -11.70 -6.79
N PHE A 125 4.82 -12.74 -6.04
CA PHE A 125 5.48 -14.04 -6.12
C PHE A 125 5.35 -14.66 -7.51
N VAL A 126 4.14 -14.63 -8.11
CA VAL A 126 3.90 -15.11 -9.48
C VAL A 126 4.78 -14.38 -10.47
N VAL A 127 4.87 -13.05 -10.39
CA VAL A 127 5.71 -12.25 -11.30
C VAL A 127 7.19 -12.58 -11.11
N VAL A 128 7.69 -12.65 -9.87
CA VAL A 128 9.11 -13.01 -9.59
C VAL A 128 9.45 -14.39 -10.16
N VAL A 129 8.59 -15.37 -9.94
CA VAL A 129 8.84 -16.72 -10.47
C VAL A 129 8.76 -16.75 -11.99
N MET A 130 7.84 -16.04 -12.63
CA MET A 130 7.76 -15.92 -14.08
C MET A 130 9.03 -15.29 -14.65
N VAL A 131 9.60 -14.27 -13.99
CA VAL A 131 10.87 -13.66 -14.40
C VAL A 131 12.02 -14.68 -14.29
N ILE A 132 12.10 -15.46 -13.21
CA ILE A 132 13.12 -16.49 -13.04
C ILE A 132 13.02 -17.58 -14.12
N LEU A 133 11.79 -17.95 -14.52
CA LEU A 133 11.57 -19.00 -15.54
C LEU A 133 11.90 -18.53 -16.96
N VAL A 134 11.54 -17.30 -17.30
CA VAL A 134 11.63 -16.78 -18.68
C VAL A 134 13.00 -16.17 -18.96
N MET A 135 13.64 -15.55 -17.96
CA MET A 135 14.92 -14.87 -18.17
C MET A 135 16.14 -15.78 -17.92
N PRO A 136 17.17 -15.68 -18.75
CA PRO A 136 18.48 -16.27 -18.47
C PRO A 136 19.17 -15.44 -17.37
N LEU A 137 18.83 -15.70 -16.11
CA LEU A 137 19.47 -15.06 -14.97
C LEU A 137 20.80 -15.76 -14.67
N PRO A 138 21.92 -15.04 -14.68
CA PRO A 138 23.23 -15.60 -14.35
C PRO A 138 23.38 -15.85 -12.85
N GLY A 139 24.25 -16.78 -12.48
CA GLY A 139 24.64 -17.02 -11.08
C GLY A 139 23.58 -17.74 -10.25
N LEU A 140 23.51 -17.37 -8.98
CA LEU A 140 22.70 -18.04 -7.95
C LEU A 140 21.22 -18.15 -8.31
N LEU A 141 20.65 -17.16 -9.01
CA LEU A 141 19.24 -17.18 -9.43
C LEU A 141 18.97 -18.24 -10.50
N GLY A 142 19.95 -18.58 -11.33
CA GLY A 142 19.84 -19.67 -12.31
C GLY A 142 19.68 -21.05 -11.65
N THR A 143 20.29 -21.28 -10.49
CA THR A 143 20.18 -22.56 -9.75
C THR A 143 18.78 -22.80 -9.19
N PHE A 144 17.97 -21.76 -8.98
CA PHE A 144 16.56 -21.90 -8.53
C PHE A 144 15.58 -22.19 -9.66
N ARG A 145 16.02 -22.08 -10.94
CA ARG A 145 15.14 -22.24 -12.10
C ARG A 145 14.37 -23.58 -12.13
N PRO A 146 15.01 -24.76 -11.86
CA PRO A 146 14.27 -26.03 -11.85
C PRO A 146 13.18 -26.10 -10.77
N TRP A 147 13.37 -25.42 -9.65
CA TRP A 147 12.40 -25.37 -8.55
C TRP A 147 11.30 -24.33 -8.74
N ALA A 148 11.55 -23.33 -9.59
CA ALA A 148 10.63 -22.20 -9.79
C ALA A 148 9.28 -22.64 -10.35
N GLY A 149 9.25 -23.62 -11.28
CA GLY A 149 8.02 -24.16 -11.82
C GLY A 149 7.13 -24.84 -10.76
N GLY A 150 7.75 -25.66 -9.90
CA GLY A 150 7.07 -26.31 -8.78
C GLY A 150 6.55 -25.29 -7.75
N ALA A 151 7.38 -24.28 -7.43
CA ALA A 151 6.99 -23.20 -6.52
C ALA A 151 5.81 -22.38 -7.07
N LEU A 152 5.81 -22.10 -8.38
CA LEU A 152 4.69 -21.40 -9.04
C LEU A 152 3.41 -22.23 -8.97
N GLY A 153 3.49 -23.51 -9.32
CA GLY A 153 2.36 -24.43 -9.24
C GLY A 153 1.78 -24.51 -7.82
N LEU A 154 2.66 -24.63 -6.82
CA LEU A 154 2.25 -24.66 -5.41
C LEU A 154 1.61 -23.32 -4.97
N ALA A 155 2.15 -22.18 -5.37
CA ALA A 155 1.59 -20.86 -5.03
C ALA A 155 0.20 -20.66 -5.64
N ILE A 156 0.01 -21.05 -6.91
CA ILE A 156 -1.29 -20.99 -7.58
C ILE A 156 -2.28 -21.94 -6.89
N LEU A 157 -1.85 -23.16 -6.60
CA LEU A 157 -2.68 -24.14 -5.88
C LEU A 157 -3.10 -23.60 -4.52
N MET A 158 -2.16 -23.07 -3.73
CA MET A 158 -2.44 -22.47 -2.43
C MET A 158 -3.41 -21.30 -2.54
N ALA A 159 -3.23 -20.39 -3.52
CA ALA A 159 -4.10 -19.26 -3.74
C ALA A 159 -5.54 -19.67 -4.13
N LEU A 160 -5.70 -20.82 -4.80
CA LEU A 160 -7.00 -21.34 -5.22
C LEU A 160 -7.68 -22.20 -4.15
N VAL A 161 -6.93 -23.05 -3.45
CA VAL A 161 -7.44 -24.07 -2.55
C VAL A 161 -7.62 -23.57 -1.12
N LEU A 162 -6.62 -22.88 -0.54
CA LEU A 162 -6.67 -22.38 0.84
C LEU A 162 -7.96 -21.60 1.18
N PRO A 163 -8.43 -20.67 0.32
CA PRO A 163 -9.67 -19.96 0.61
C PRO A 163 -10.91 -20.84 0.62
N ARG A 164 -10.88 -21.98 -0.12
CA ARG A 164 -12.01 -22.94 -0.20
C ARG A 164 -12.05 -23.89 0.98
N LEU A 165 -10.90 -24.25 1.55
CA LEU A 165 -10.81 -25.19 2.68
C LEU A 165 -11.39 -24.64 3.99
N GLY A 166 -11.75 -23.36 4.04
CA GLY A 166 -12.35 -22.75 5.23
C GLY A 166 -11.43 -22.73 6.46
N LEU A 167 -10.12 -22.88 6.26
CA LEU A 167 -9.10 -22.95 7.32
C LEU A 167 -9.23 -21.85 8.37
N GLY A 168 -9.69 -20.65 7.96
CA GLY A 168 -10.00 -19.59 8.92
C GLY A 168 -11.10 -19.94 9.91
N ARG A 169 -12.03 -20.87 9.58
CA ARG A 169 -13.04 -21.36 10.51
C ARG A 169 -12.50 -22.49 11.38
N CYS A 170 -11.68 -23.37 10.82
CA CYS A 170 -10.99 -24.41 11.60
C CYS A 170 -10.07 -23.80 12.65
N ALA A 171 -9.36 -22.72 12.30
CA ALA A 171 -8.53 -21.97 13.23
C ALA A 171 -9.32 -21.40 14.43
N LEU A 172 -10.61 -21.08 14.26
CA LEU A 172 -11.47 -20.60 15.36
C LEU A 172 -11.66 -21.66 16.47
N GLY A 173 -11.62 -22.94 16.13
CA GLY A 173 -11.70 -24.03 17.12
C GLY A 173 -10.45 -24.18 17.98
N MET A 174 -9.30 -23.73 17.47
CA MET A 174 -7.98 -23.82 18.17
C MET A 174 -7.65 -22.58 18.99
N VAL A 175 -8.46 -21.51 18.89
CA VAL A 175 -8.21 -20.23 19.56
C VAL A 175 -8.96 -20.18 20.89
N PRO A 176 -8.32 -19.68 21.98
CA PRO A 176 -8.98 -19.43 23.25
C PRO A 176 -10.24 -18.56 23.09
N GLU A 177 -11.27 -18.82 23.89
CA GLU A 177 -12.58 -18.15 23.78
C GLU A 177 -12.50 -16.63 23.78
N ARG A 178 -11.61 -16.08 24.58
CA ARG A 178 -11.36 -14.61 24.68
C ARG A 178 -10.93 -13.96 23.36
N LEU A 179 -10.29 -14.72 22.45
CA LEU A 179 -9.79 -14.24 21.17
C LEU A 179 -10.67 -14.65 19.98
N ARG A 180 -11.62 -15.58 20.16
CA ARG A 180 -12.49 -16.08 19.08
C ARG A 180 -13.21 -14.95 18.34
N GLY A 181 -13.76 -13.98 19.06
CA GLY A 181 -14.43 -12.84 18.45
C GLY A 181 -13.52 -11.97 17.59
N VAL A 182 -12.28 -11.76 18.02
CA VAL A 182 -11.28 -11.00 17.24
C VAL A 182 -10.91 -11.76 15.98
N VAL A 183 -10.59 -13.05 16.11
CA VAL A 183 -10.20 -13.90 14.97
C VAL A 183 -11.36 -14.04 13.97
N ALA A 184 -12.59 -14.21 14.45
CA ALA A 184 -13.78 -14.25 13.60
C ALA A 184 -13.94 -12.96 12.77
N ASN A 185 -13.74 -11.79 13.38
CA ASN A 185 -13.76 -10.51 12.68
C ASN A 185 -12.65 -10.39 11.64
N VAL A 186 -11.43 -10.85 11.94
CA VAL A 186 -10.32 -10.86 10.97
C VAL A 186 -10.66 -11.75 9.77
N VAL A 187 -11.17 -12.95 10.02
CA VAL A 187 -11.59 -13.91 8.97
C VAL A 187 -12.72 -13.35 8.13
N ASP A 188 -13.69 -12.67 8.75
CA ASP A 188 -14.78 -12.01 8.03
C ASP A 188 -14.31 -10.81 7.19
N GLY A 189 -13.35 -10.05 7.67
CA GLY A 189 -12.67 -9.01 6.87
C GLY A 189 -12.02 -9.56 5.61
N GLY A 190 -11.49 -10.78 5.68
CA GLY A 190 -10.85 -11.52 4.59
C GLY A 190 -11.79 -12.14 3.55
N ARG A 191 -13.07 -11.79 3.51
CA ARG A 191 -14.07 -12.37 2.56
C ARG A 191 -13.69 -12.26 1.09
N VAL A 192 -12.86 -11.29 0.71
CA VAL A 192 -12.34 -11.18 -0.66
C VAL A 192 -11.64 -12.45 -1.14
N LEU A 193 -11.00 -13.19 -0.25
CA LEU A 193 -10.33 -14.47 -0.57
C LEU A 193 -11.31 -15.55 -0.97
N ARG A 194 -12.54 -15.53 -0.45
CA ARG A 194 -13.59 -16.54 -0.71
C ARG A 194 -14.42 -16.20 -1.94
N SER A 195 -14.55 -14.94 -2.30
CA SER A 195 -15.30 -14.50 -3.48
C SER A 195 -14.42 -14.60 -4.72
N GLY A 196 -14.72 -15.52 -5.63
CA GLY A 196 -13.98 -15.71 -6.87
C GLY A 196 -13.85 -14.41 -7.66
N ARG A 197 -14.96 -13.71 -7.89
CA ARG A 197 -14.99 -12.43 -8.63
C ARG A 197 -14.15 -11.35 -7.94
N ALA A 198 -14.32 -11.12 -6.64
CA ALA A 198 -13.59 -10.10 -5.92
C ALA A 198 -12.08 -10.41 -5.88
N ARG A 199 -11.71 -11.68 -5.70
CA ARG A 199 -10.33 -12.15 -5.75
C ARG A 199 -9.69 -11.89 -7.12
N THR A 200 -10.35 -12.27 -8.21
CA THR A 200 -9.83 -12.04 -9.57
C THR A 200 -9.67 -10.55 -9.85
N VAL A 201 -10.68 -9.72 -9.54
CA VAL A 201 -10.59 -8.26 -9.71
C VAL A 201 -9.43 -7.68 -8.89
N SER A 202 -9.26 -8.12 -7.64
CA SER A 202 -8.14 -7.67 -6.80
C SER A 202 -6.79 -8.08 -7.39
N LEU A 203 -6.65 -9.31 -7.90
CA LEU A 203 -5.41 -9.77 -8.55
C LEU A 203 -5.09 -9.00 -9.82
N VAL A 204 -6.09 -8.71 -10.68
CA VAL A 204 -5.89 -7.88 -11.88
C VAL A 204 -5.41 -6.48 -11.51
N ILE A 205 -5.99 -5.87 -10.47
CA ILE A 205 -5.55 -4.56 -9.98
C ILE A 205 -4.11 -4.64 -9.44
N HIS A 206 -3.74 -5.71 -8.73
CA HIS A 206 -2.36 -5.93 -8.29
C HIS A 206 -1.38 -6.12 -9.45
N MET A 207 -1.79 -6.77 -10.56
CA MET A 207 -0.96 -6.81 -11.77
C MET A 207 -0.72 -5.40 -12.34
N GLY A 208 -1.73 -4.55 -12.35
CA GLY A 208 -1.58 -3.12 -12.70
C GLY A 208 -0.63 -2.36 -11.77
N GLU A 209 -0.71 -2.62 -10.46
CA GLU A 209 0.19 -2.07 -9.44
C GLU A 209 1.65 -2.45 -9.73
N LEU A 210 1.92 -3.74 -9.96
CA LEU A 210 3.26 -4.25 -10.26
C LEU A 210 3.77 -3.75 -11.62
N GLY A 211 2.91 -3.69 -12.64
CA GLY A 211 3.25 -3.13 -13.95
C GLY A 211 3.63 -1.66 -13.87
N ALA A 212 2.89 -0.85 -13.11
CA ALA A 212 3.20 0.55 -12.88
C ALA A 212 4.53 0.72 -12.10
N GLN A 213 4.79 -0.14 -11.12
CA GLN A 213 6.03 -0.13 -10.36
C GLN A 213 7.24 -0.50 -11.24
N LEU A 214 7.11 -1.54 -12.08
CA LEU A 214 8.14 -1.89 -13.06
C LEU A 214 8.36 -0.76 -14.07
N GLY A 215 7.29 -0.16 -14.57
CA GLY A 215 7.36 1.00 -15.46
C GLY A 215 8.10 2.18 -14.82
N SER A 216 7.90 2.42 -13.53
CA SER A 216 8.63 3.45 -12.77
C SER A 216 10.14 3.15 -12.73
N ILE A 217 10.55 1.90 -12.52
CA ILE A 217 11.95 1.48 -12.55
C ILE A 217 12.55 1.70 -13.94
N ILE A 218 11.83 1.32 -15.00
CA ILE A 218 12.27 1.53 -16.39
C ILE A 218 12.43 3.01 -16.71
N ALA A 219 11.49 3.85 -16.28
CA ALA A 219 11.56 5.29 -16.45
C ALA A 219 12.77 5.88 -15.71
N LEU A 220 13.09 5.39 -14.51
CA LEU A 220 14.29 5.80 -13.78
C LEU A 220 15.57 5.35 -14.47
N LEU A 221 15.64 4.14 -15.04
CA LEU A 221 16.81 3.72 -15.85
C LEU A 221 17.06 4.69 -17.00
N ARG A 222 15.98 5.18 -17.66
CA ARG A 222 16.08 6.20 -18.71
C ARG A 222 16.49 7.56 -18.16
N ALA A 223 15.94 7.96 -16.99
CA ALA A 223 16.29 9.21 -16.32
C ALA A 223 17.79 9.30 -15.98
N PHE A 224 18.40 8.19 -15.59
CA PHE A 224 19.84 8.08 -15.29
C PHE A 224 20.71 7.72 -16.51
N HIS A 225 20.15 7.76 -17.73
CA HIS A 225 20.83 7.42 -18.99
C HIS A 225 21.52 6.06 -18.99
N MET A 226 20.98 5.10 -18.22
CA MET A 226 21.60 3.76 -18.09
C MET A 226 21.27 2.91 -19.32
N GLN A 227 22.32 2.51 -20.04
CA GLN A 227 22.24 1.64 -21.23
C GLN A 227 22.29 0.17 -20.80
N VAL A 228 21.25 -0.30 -20.10
CA VAL A 228 21.12 -1.68 -19.64
C VAL A 228 19.92 -2.38 -20.29
N PRO A 229 19.99 -3.71 -20.49
CA PRO A 229 18.89 -4.46 -21.08
C PRO A 229 17.67 -4.50 -20.13
N MET A 230 16.48 -4.82 -20.69
CA MET A 230 15.25 -4.97 -19.91
C MET A 230 15.39 -5.99 -18.77
N SER A 231 16.25 -6.99 -18.91
CA SER A 231 16.55 -7.95 -17.84
C SER A 231 17.07 -7.29 -16.57
N ALA A 232 17.82 -6.18 -16.68
CA ALA A 232 18.28 -5.43 -15.50
C ALA A 232 17.12 -4.79 -14.74
N ALA A 233 16.14 -4.20 -15.45
CA ALA A 233 14.93 -3.62 -14.83
C ALA A 233 14.13 -4.70 -14.08
N LEU A 234 13.94 -5.85 -14.69
CA LEU A 234 13.21 -6.97 -14.11
C LEU A 234 13.95 -7.57 -12.91
N LEU A 235 15.28 -7.69 -13.00
CA LEU A 235 16.11 -8.15 -11.89
C LEU A 235 16.01 -7.19 -10.69
N VAL A 236 16.18 -5.89 -10.93
CA VAL A 236 16.03 -4.85 -9.88
C VAL A 236 14.64 -4.92 -9.26
N PHE A 237 13.58 -5.03 -10.07
CA PHE A 237 12.21 -5.18 -9.59
C PHE A 237 12.05 -6.40 -8.68
N CYS A 238 12.55 -7.59 -9.08
CA CYS A 238 12.48 -8.80 -8.29
C CYS A 238 13.25 -8.67 -6.97
N LEU A 239 14.45 -8.11 -7.01
CA LEU A 239 15.28 -7.96 -5.83
C LEU A 239 14.69 -6.95 -4.83
N LEU A 240 14.12 -5.85 -5.32
CA LEU A 240 13.38 -4.89 -4.46
C LEU A 240 12.13 -5.52 -3.85
N ALA A 241 11.39 -6.34 -4.62
CA ALA A 241 10.25 -7.09 -4.10
C ALA A 241 10.67 -8.03 -2.97
N MET A 242 11.78 -8.74 -3.12
CA MET A 242 12.34 -9.62 -2.08
C MET A 242 12.88 -8.82 -0.89
N ALA A 243 13.60 -7.71 -1.12
CA ALA A 243 14.11 -6.84 -0.07
C ALA A 243 12.97 -6.25 0.79
N SER A 244 11.80 -6.02 0.20
CA SER A 244 10.62 -5.52 0.91
C SER A 244 10.05 -6.50 1.96
N LEU A 245 10.41 -7.78 1.89
CA LEU A 245 10.01 -8.80 2.88
C LEU A 245 10.88 -8.72 4.14
N LEU A 246 12.09 -8.16 4.05
CA LEU A 246 13.02 -8.05 5.15
C LEU A 246 12.63 -6.85 6.06
N PRO A 247 12.78 -6.98 7.39
CA PRO A 247 12.66 -5.86 8.28
C PRO A 247 13.83 -4.90 8.04
N SER A 248 13.53 -3.73 7.49
CA SER A 248 14.52 -2.71 7.11
C SER A 248 14.35 -1.42 7.92
N LEU A 249 15.31 -0.51 7.79
CA LEU A 249 15.21 0.87 8.26
C LEU A 249 13.97 1.57 7.65
N PRO A 250 13.46 2.65 8.27
CA PRO A 250 12.40 3.46 7.67
C PRO A 250 12.71 3.78 6.20
N GLY A 251 11.72 3.57 5.33
CA GLY A 251 11.89 3.75 3.89
C GLY A 251 12.71 2.67 3.16
N GLY A 252 13.18 1.59 3.82
CA GLY A 252 13.94 0.50 3.16
C GLY A 252 15.41 0.78 2.95
N LEU A 253 15.98 1.79 3.63
CA LEU A 253 17.39 2.18 3.50
C LEU A 253 18.33 1.02 3.86
N GLY A 254 19.41 0.91 3.11
CA GLY A 254 20.47 -0.09 3.24
C GLY A 254 20.19 -1.34 2.39
N PHE A 255 19.12 -2.06 2.66
CA PHE A 255 18.79 -3.28 1.91
C PHE A 255 18.40 -2.99 0.46
N ASN A 256 17.62 -1.93 0.20
CA ASN A 256 17.26 -1.56 -1.17
C ASN A 256 18.49 -1.14 -1.98
N GLN A 257 19.43 -0.40 -1.37
CA GLN A 257 20.67 -0.02 -2.03
C GLN A 257 21.52 -1.26 -2.37
N ALA A 258 21.69 -2.17 -1.40
CA ALA A 258 22.43 -3.41 -1.64
C ALA A 258 21.79 -4.29 -2.72
N ALA A 259 20.45 -4.39 -2.72
CA ALA A 259 19.69 -5.14 -3.71
C ALA A 259 19.80 -4.57 -5.14
N VAL A 260 20.18 -3.30 -5.30
CA VAL A 260 20.32 -2.64 -6.60
C VAL A 260 21.77 -2.53 -7.02
N VAL A 261 22.65 -2.03 -6.14
CA VAL A 261 24.05 -1.69 -6.51
C VAL A 261 24.87 -2.94 -6.84
N ALA A 262 24.84 -3.94 -5.98
CA ALA A 262 25.66 -5.13 -6.16
C ALA A 262 25.35 -5.91 -7.46
N PRO A 263 24.06 -6.19 -7.80
CA PRO A 263 23.74 -6.89 -9.04
C PRO A 263 23.98 -6.06 -10.30
N LEU A 264 23.71 -4.76 -10.27
CA LEU A 264 24.00 -3.90 -11.43
C LEU A 264 25.49 -3.81 -11.71
N GLY A 265 26.32 -3.75 -10.67
CA GLY A 265 27.78 -3.75 -10.81
C GLY A 265 28.30 -5.09 -11.32
N SER A 266 27.93 -6.18 -10.66
CA SER A 266 28.50 -7.51 -10.94
C SER A 266 28.01 -8.16 -12.24
N LEU A 267 26.75 -7.93 -12.64
CA LEU A 267 26.12 -8.60 -13.79
C LEU A 267 26.05 -7.73 -15.04
N TYR A 268 25.98 -6.41 -14.87
CA TYR A 268 25.81 -5.48 -15.99
C TYR A 268 26.95 -4.46 -16.13
N GLY A 269 28.00 -4.54 -15.28
CA GLY A 269 29.17 -3.67 -15.35
C GLY A 269 28.89 -2.19 -15.05
N VAL A 270 27.77 -1.88 -14.38
CA VAL A 270 27.42 -0.50 -14.03
C VAL A 270 28.32 0.01 -12.92
N GLY A 271 28.97 1.16 -13.12
CA GLY A 271 29.82 1.76 -12.10
C GLY A 271 29.07 2.02 -10.78
N ALA A 272 29.71 1.74 -9.65
CA ALA A 272 29.12 1.84 -8.34
C ALA A 272 28.48 3.22 -8.02
N PRO A 273 29.09 4.38 -8.39
CA PRO A 273 28.47 5.71 -8.18
C PRO A 273 27.15 5.85 -8.92
N VAL A 274 27.04 5.41 -10.18
CA VAL A 274 25.85 5.50 -11.01
C VAL A 274 24.77 4.54 -10.47
N ALA A 275 25.12 3.32 -10.12
CA ALA A 275 24.20 2.33 -9.55
C ALA A 275 23.63 2.84 -8.20
N LEU A 276 24.45 3.50 -7.37
CA LEU A 276 24.00 4.10 -6.12
C LEU A 276 23.10 5.31 -6.37
N ALA A 277 23.46 6.20 -7.30
CA ALA A 277 22.64 7.35 -7.69
C ALA A 277 21.25 6.90 -8.15
N PHE A 278 21.19 5.87 -9.00
CA PHE A 278 19.95 5.25 -9.45
C PHE A 278 19.12 4.66 -8.30
N SER A 279 19.77 3.92 -7.40
CA SER A 279 19.13 3.35 -6.21
C SER A 279 18.54 4.42 -5.29
N LEU A 280 19.27 5.55 -5.09
CA LEU A 280 18.78 6.71 -4.36
C LEU A 280 17.61 7.38 -5.11
N GLY A 281 17.66 7.42 -6.44
CA GLY A 281 16.58 7.90 -7.28
C GLY A 281 15.29 7.10 -7.11
N ILE A 282 15.37 5.77 -7.08
CA ILE A 282 14.23 4.88 -6.77
C ILE A 282 13.66 5.22 -5.39
N GLN A 283 14.53 5.34 -4.40
CA GLN A 283 14.14 5.63 -3.03
C GLN A 283 13.48 7.01 -2.91
N ALA A 284 14.11 8.04 -3.47
CA ALA A 284 13.61 9.43 -3.45
C ALA A 284 12.24 9.53 -4.14
N THR A 285 12.07 8.87 -5.28
CA THR A 285 10.80 8.82 -6.00
C THR A 285 9.71 8.15 -5.17
N ALA A 286 9.99 6.99 -4.59
CA ALA A 286 9.01 6.25 -3.77
C ALA A 286 8.62 7.03 -2.51
N VAL A 287 9.60 7.60 -1.80
CA VAL A 287 9.40 8.41 -0.59
C VAL A 287 8.68 9.71 -0.92
N GLY A 288 9.15 10.45 -1.95
CA GLY A 288 8.58 11.73 -2.34
C GLY A 288 7.11 11.59 -2.75
N VAL A 289 6.79 10.61 -3.59
CA VAL A 289 5.41 10.35 -4.03
C VAL A 289 4.53 9.94 -2.84
N ALA A 290 5.01 9.06 -1.95
CA ALA A 290 4.25 8.63 -0.78
C ALA A 290 3.95 9.82 0.17
N LEU A 291 4.94 10.67 0.44
CA LEU A 291 4.78 11.83 1.32
C LEU A 291 3.86 12.88 0.72
N LEU A 292 4.05 13.24 -0.55
CA LEU A 292 3.19 14.21 -1.26
C LEU A 292 1.75 13.72 -1.32
N GLY A 293 1.52 12.47 -1.70
CA GLY A 293 0.20 11.91 -1.77
C GLY A 293 -0.47 11.78 -0.39
N GLY A 294 0.29 11.40 0.63
CA GLY A 294 -0.18 11.38 2.02
C GLY A 294 -0.57 12.77 2.52
N LEU A 295 0.23 13.80 2.22
CA LEU A 295 -0.07 15.20 2.55
C LEU A 295 -1.36 15.66 1.86
N VAL A 296 -1.47 15.45 0.55
CA VAL A 296 -2.69 15.79 -0.23
C VAL A 296 -3.91 15.09 0.36
N ALA A 297 -3.81 13.81 0.72
CA ALA A 297 -4.91 13.06 1.34
C ALA A 297 -5.33 13.65 2.70
N VAL A 298 -4.38 14.01 3.56
CA VAL A 298 -4.66 14.65 4.87
C VAL A 298 -5.29 16.03 4.68
N CYS A 299 -4.78 16.85 3.77
CA CYS A 299 -5.35 18.16 3.48
C CYS A 299 -6.79 18.05 2.96
N HIS A 300 -7.04 17.12 2.02
CA HIS A 300 -8.39 16.86 1.52
C HIS A 300 -9.36 16.42 2.63
N GLU A 301 -8.94 15.52 3.52
CA GLU A 301 -9.78 15.11 4.66
C GLU A 301 -10.08 16.26 5.61
N ARG A 302 -9.15 17.16 5.88
CA ARG A 302 -9.35 18.34 6.72
C ARG A 302 -10.34 19.32 6.10
N LEU A 303 -10.18 19.61 4.80
CA LEU A 303 -11.07 20.51 4.07
C LEU A 303 -12.52 19.97 4.03
N CYS A 304 -12.71 18.69 3.76
CA CYS A 304 -14.04 18.07 3.76
C CYS A 304 -14.74 18.17 5.13
N ARG A 305 -13.98 18.06 6.23
CA ARG A 305 -14.54 18.22 7.59
C ARG A 305 -14.97 19.65 7.88
N SER A 306 -14.19 20.64 7.48
CA SER A 306 -14.53 22.05 7.71
C SER A 306 -15.82 22.45 7.00
N HIS A 307 -16.07 21.92 5.80
CA HIS A 307 -17.30 22.15 5.06
C HIS A 307 -18.53 21.46 5.69
N THR A 308 -18.38 20.22 6.17
CA THR A 308 -19.49 19.51 6.86
C THR A 308 -19.84 20.15 8.19
N CYS A 309 -18.85 20.61 8.96
CA CYS A 309 -19.09 21.34 10.21
C CYS A 309 -19.76 22.70 9.98
N ARG A 310 -19.37 23.44 8.93
CA ARG A 310 -20.01 24.70 8.57
C ARG A 310 -21.45 24.51 8.11
N GLY A 311 -21.75 23.49 7.31
CA GLY A 311 -23.10 23.14 6.89
C GLY A 311 -24.03 22.76 8.05
N ALA A 312 -23.50 21.98 9.03
CA ALA A 312 -24.23 21.59 10.22
C ALA A 312 -24.49 22.79 11.18
N ALA A 313 -23.55 23.73 11.26
CA ALA A 313 -23.71 24.96 12.03
C ALA A 313 -24.74 25.92 11.39
N ALA A 314 -24.67 26.07 10.05
CA ALA A 314 -25.64 26.88 9.30
C ALA A 314 -27.07 26.29 9.37
N GLY A 315 -27.22 24.96 9.29
CA GLY A 315 -28.48 24.27 9.43
C GLY A 315 -29.11 24.42 10.84
N ARG A 316 -28.28 24.46 11.89
CA ARG A 316 -28.76 24.74 13.27
C ARG A 316 -29.08 26.21 13.49
N ALA A 317 -28.36 27.13 12.87
CA ALA A 317 -28.67 28.55 12.94
C ALA A 317 -30.00 28.91 12.24
N GLY A 318 -30.33 28.21 11.13
CA GLY A 318 -31.59 28.37 10.42
C GLY A 318 -32.81 27.69 11.12
N ALA A 319 -32.59 26.75 12.04
CA ALA A 319 -33.63 26.02 12.75
C ALA A 319 -34.06 26.69 14.08
N VAL A 320 -33.37 27.76 14.50
CA VAL A 320 -33.74 28.54 15.70
C VAL A 320 -34.42 29.82 15.28
N GLU A 321 -35.56 29.72 14.59
CA GLU A 321 -36.53 30.78 14.55
C GLU A 321 -37.67 30.41 15.53
N PRO A 322 -37.77 31.05 16.71
CA PRO A 322 -38.86 30.75 17.62
C PRO A 322 -40.15 31.30 17.01
N SER A 323 -41.12 30.41 16.77
CA SER A 323 -42.48 30.79 16.44
C SER A 323 -43.11 31.60 17.62
N ARG A 324 -42.76 32.89 17.66
CA ARG A 324 -43.49 33.88 18.46
C ARG A 324 -44.73 34.32 17.68
N ARG A 325 -45.71 33.45 17.49
CA ARG A 325 -47.10 33.83 17.16
C ARG A 325 -48.02 32.67 17.50
N ALA A 326 -48.65 32.73 18.69
CA ALA A 326 -50.00 32.31 18.93
C ALA A 326 -50.28 32.19 20.46
N GLY A 327 -50.12 33.28 21.17
CA GLY A 327 -50.74 33.45 22.48
C GLY A 327 -52.13 34.11 22.32
N ARG A 328 -53.10 33.42 21.76
CA ARG A 328 -54.52 33.77 21.98
C ARG A 328 -55.17 32.59 22.70
N ARG A 329 -55.28 32.73 24.03
CA ARG A 329 -56.20 31.92 24.88
C ARG A 329 -57.63 32.15 24.47
N PRO A 330 -58.45 31.14 24.20
CA PRO A 330 -59.94 31.30 24.19
C PRO A 330 -60.40 31.42 25.62
N ARG A 331 -61.34 32.41 25.84
CA ARG A 331 -62.04 32.58 27.07
C ARG A 331 -62.98 31.38 27.34
N PRO A 332 -63.22 30.99 28.60
CA PRO A 332 -64.19 29.93 28.94
C PRO A 332 -65.58 30.45 28.78
N GLY A 333 -66.35 29.84 27.88
CA GLY A 333 -67.78 30.04 27.74
C GLY A 333 -68.54 29.38 28.91
N ARG A 334 -69.48 30.13 29.45
CA ARG A 334 -70.41 29.76 30.55
C ARG A 334 -71.29 28.56 30.23
N ALA A 335 -71.34 27.65 31.19
CA ALA A 335 -72.35 26.62 31.27
C ALA A 335 -73.74 27.20 31.38
N HIS A 336 -74.63 26.74 30.51
CA HIS A 336 -76.10 26.84 30.79
C HIS A 336 -76.58 25.43 31.13
N LEU A 337 -76.97 25.31 32.40
CA LEU A 337 -77.90 24.31 32.92
C LEU A 337 -79.27 24.61 32.41
N VAL A 338 -80.11 23.64 32.04
CA VAL A 338 -81.56 23.53 32.26
C VAL A 338 -82.16 22.39 31.43
N PRO A 339 -83.22 21.75 31.88
CA PRO A 339 -83.54 21.01 33.11
C PRO A 339 -83.57 19.48 32.86
#